data_68dda81cf366cfeebba678cd0765b240
#
_entry.id   68dda81cf366cfeebba678cd0765b240
#
_cell.length_a   1.000
_cell.length_b   1.000
_cell.length_c   1.000
_cell.angle_alpha   90.00
_cell.angle_beta   90.00
_cell.angle_gamma   90.00
#
_symmetry.space_group_name_H-M   'P 1'
#
loop_
_entity.id
_entity.type
_entity.pdbx_description
1 polymer ?
#
loop_
_entity_poly.entity_id
_entity_poly.type
_entity_poly.pdbx_seq_one_letter_code
_entity_poly.pdbx_strand_id
1 'polypeptide(L)'
;SGFRYYFGKNGAAYQADQDMVGKYGILMKKINGKYYGFDVSGHTVKGIRVGSVSMYEIPKLYYFNPKTGAVDKKKTSLYRKYAATSTLAKQNNASKIKKVLGKYKKCTISKGNTCMLDGNGKDVTYTYDYVQLNVVRPTGKGSSAEVVASITVRR
;
A
#
# COMPACT_ATOMS: atom_id res chain seq x y z
N SER A 1 -1.15 -24.30 -3.64
CA SER A 1 -1.98 -23.19 -4.16
C SER A 1 -1.23 -22.55 -5.32
N GLY A 2 -1.73 -22.77 -6.56
CA GLY A 2 -1.07 -22.29 -7.78
C GLY A 2 -1.19 -20.77 -7.94
N PHE A 3 -0.19 -20.18 -8.59
CA PHE A 3 -0.25 -18.81 -9.08
C PHE A 3 -1.17 -18.74 -10.31
N ARG A 4 -1.82 -17.59 -10.51
CA ARG A 4 -2.61 -17.31 -11.71
C ARG A 4 -1.88 -16.29 -12.57
N TYR A 5 -1.87 -16.55 -13.87
CA TYR A 5 -1.33 -15.69 -14.91
C TYR A 5 -2.46 -15.28 -15.85
N TYR A 6 -2.30 -14.15 -16.50
CA TYR A 6 -3.14 -13.73 -17.60
C TYR A 6 -2.25 -13.31 -18.76
N PHE A 7 -2.65 -13.70 -19.95
CA PHE A 7 -1.90 -13.43 -21.18
C PHE A 7 -2.62 -12.35 -22.00
N GLY A 8 -1.84 -11.44 -22.55
CA GLY A 8 -2.32 -10.47 -23.53
C GLY A 8 -2.64 -11.13 -24.86
N LYS A 9 -3.25 -10.35 -25.78
CA LYS A 9 -3.55 -10.81 -27.14
C LYS A 9 -2.31 -11.27 -27.93
N ASN A 10 -1.14 -10.74 -27.58
CA ASN A 10 0.17 -11.10 -28.15
C ASN A 10 0.80 -12.37 -27.52
N GLY A 11 0.09 -13.07 -26.64
CA GLY A 11 0.58 -14.25 -25.94
C GLY A 11 1.54 -13.98 -24.79
N ALA A 12 1.93 -12.71 -24.54
CA ALA A 12 2.79 -12.36 -23.40
C ALA A 12 1.98 -12.30 -22.10
N ALA A 13 2.56 -12.78 -20.99
CA ALA A 13 1.95 -12.64 -19.68
C ALA A 13 1.96 -11.16 -19.24
N TYR A 14 0.88 -10.73 -18.56
CA TYR A 14 0.90 -9.44 -17.88
C TYR A 14 1.81 -9.51 -16.68
N GLN A 15 2.81 -8.66 -16.64
CA GLN A 15 3.74 -8.54 -15.53
C GLN A 15 4.13 -7.08 -15.32
N ALA A 16 4.52 -6.72 -14.11
CA ALA A 16 5.07 -5.41 -13.81
C ALA A 16 6.53 -5.34 -14.26
N ASP A 17 6.94 -4.18 -14.75
CA ASP A 17 8.33 -3.89 -15.05
C ASP A 17 9.04 -3.48 -13.74
N GLN A 18 10.02 -4.28 -13.32
CA GLN A 18 10.72 -4.07 -12.06
C GLN A 18 11.49 -2.75 -12.04
N ASP A 19 12.06 -2.33 -13.15
CA ASP A 19 12.86 -1.10 -13.24
C ASP A 19 11.96 0.14 -13.07
N MET A 20 10.69 0.03 -13.49
CA MET A 20 9.73 1.13 -13.38
C MET A 20 8.99 1.18 -12.04
N VAL A 21 8.62 0.05 -11.48
CA VAL A 21 7.74 0.00 -10.30
C VAL A 21 8.41 -0.57 -9.05
N GLY A 22 9.66 -1.01 -9.16
CA GLY A 22 10.40 -1.67 -8.10
C GLY A 22 9.93 -3.12 -7.84
N LYS A 23 10.70 -3.86 -7.05
CA LYS A 23 10.48 -5.28 -6.76
C LYS A 23 9.07 -5.62 -6.26
N TYR A 24 8.45 -4.74 -5.50
CA TYR A 24 7.14 -4.97 -4.86
C TYR A 24 6.01 -4.20 -5.54
N GLY A 25 6.32 -3.51 -6.64
CA GLY A 25 5.34 -2.81 -7.44
C GLY A 25 4.42 -3.75 -8.21
N ILE A 26 3.31 -3.22 -8.70
CA ILE A 26 2.32 -3.98 -9.46
C ILE A 26 1.89 -3.23 -10.71
N LEU A 27 1.63 -3.98 -11.77
CA LEU A 27 0.93 -3.50 -12.95
C LEU A 27 -0.57 -3.79 -12.80
N MET A 28 -1.40 -2.77 -13.00
CA MET A 28 -2.85 -2.91 -13.00
C MET A 28 -3.40 -3.13 -14.40
N LYS A 29 -4.24 -4.16 -14.58
CA LYS A 29 -4.95 -4.42 -15.86
C LYS A 29 -6.43 -4.66 -15.62
N LYS A 30 -7.25 -4.17 -16.56
CA LYS A 30 -8.69 -4.43 -16.61
C LYS A 30 -8.95 -5.63 -17.51
N ILE A 31 -9.54 -6.69 -16.95
CA ILE A 31 -9.85 -7.95 -17.66
C ILE A 31 -11.31 -8.28 -17.36
N ASN A 32 -12.13 -8.42 -18.39
CA ASN A 32 -13.57 -8.71 -18.29
C ASN A 32 -14.28 -7.79 -17.27
N GLY A 33 -14.04 -6.49 -17.37
CA GLY A 33 -14.66 -5.48 -16.52
C GLY A 33 -14.12 -5.35 -15.09
N LYS A 34 -13.20 -6.22 -14.66
CA LYS A 34 -12.58 -6.21 -13.32
C LYS A 34 -11.11 -5.84 -13.40
N TYR A 35 -10.60 -5.16 -12.38
CA TYR A 35 -9.17 -4.87 -12.27
C TYR A 35 -8.45 -5.99 -11.53
N TYR A 36 -7.26 -6.34 -12.02
CA TYR A 36 -6.31 -7.27 -11.44
C TYR A 36 -4.95 -6.60 -11.35
N GLY A 37 -4.16 -6.99 -10.36
CA GLY A 37 -2.77 -6.58 -10.23
C GLY A 37 -1.82 -7.73 -10.54
N PHE A 38 -0.71 -7.44 -11.18
CA PHE A 38 0.35 -8.39 -11.53
C PHE A 38 1.67 -7.92 -10.96
N ASP A 39 2.41 -8.79 -10.31
CA ASP A 39 3.76 -8.52 -9.82
C ASP A 39 4.81 -8.64 -10.96
N VAL A 40 6.06 -8.45 -10.61
CA VAL A 40 7.19 -8.54 -11.56
C VAL A 40 7.43 -9.96 -12.10
N SER A 41 6.84 -10.97 -11.47
CA SER A 41 6.86 -12.36 -11.95
C SER A 41 5.60 -12.74 -12.75
N GLY A 42 4.69 -11.78 -12.98
CA GLY A 42 3.43 -12.02 -13.69
C GLY A 42 2.36 -12.71 -12.85
N HIS A 43 2.56 -12.88 -11.55
CA HIS A 43 1.56 -13.48 -10.67
C HIS A 43 0.45 -12.49 -10.34
N THR A 44 -0.80 -12.95 -10.33
CA THR A 44 -1.87 -12.14 -9.77
C THR A 44 -1.67 -11.91 -8.28
N VAL A 45 -1.77 -10.66 -7.86
CA VAL A 45 -1.56 -10.27 -6.47
C VAL A 45 -2.84 -10.39 -5.63
N LYS A 46 -2.67 -10.49 -4.31
CA LYS A 46 -3.76 -10.66 -3.34
C LYS A 46 -3.54 -9.73 -2.15
N GLY A 47 -4.63 -9.43 -1.42
CA GLY A 47 -4.56 -8.58 -0.22
C GLY A 47 -4.32 -7.11 -0.54
N ILE A 48 -3.73 -6.38 0.41
CA ILE A 48 -3.42 -4.95 0.22
C ILE A 48 -2.14 -4.79 -0.60
N ARG A 49 -2.24 -3.99 -1.66
CA ARG A 49 -1.11 -3.57 -2.49
C ARG A 49 -1.22 -2.09 -2.82
N VAL A 50 -0.09 -1.50 -3.12
CA VAL A 50 -0.01 -0.13 -3.64
C VAL A 50 0.50 -0.22 -5.07
N GLY A 51 -0.19 0.44 -5.98
CA GLY A 51 0.16 0.42 -7.41
C GLY A 51 -0.62 1.47 -8.19
N SER A 52 -0.34 1.57 -9.47
CA SER A 52 -0.99 2.49 -10.39
C SER A 52 -1.45 1.77 -11.67
N VAL A 53 -2.43 2.33 -12.34
CA VAL A 53 -2.93 1.84 -13.65
C VAL A 53 -2.00 2.27 -14.79
N SER A 54 -1.26 3.35 -14.57
CA SER A 54 -0.31 3.94 -15.51
C SER A 54 0.94 4.37 -14.75
N MET A 55 2.09 4.35 -15.42
CA MET A 55 3.36 4.84 -14.89
C MET A 55 3.36 6.32 -14.49
N TYR A 56 2.42 7.11 -15.05
CA TYR A 56 2.29 8.54 -14.76
C TYR A 56 1.34 8.86 -13.62
N GLU A 57 0.66 7.84 -13.05
CA GLU A 57 -0.26 8.04 -11.94
C GLU A 57 0.42 7.85 -10.58
N ILE A 58 0.03 8.67 -9.61
CA ILE A 58 0.42 8.46 -8.22
C ILE A 58 -0.10 7.10 -7.75
N PRO A 59 0.78 6.21 -7.25
CA PRO A 59 0.36 4.91 -6.76
C PRO A 59 -0.71 5.00 -5.67
N LYS A 60 -1.74 4.18 -5.77
CA LYS A 60 -2.88 4.14 -4.85
C LYS A 60 -2.98 2.78 -4.19
N LEU A 61 -3.55 2.74 -2.99
CA LEU A 61 -3.87 1.50 -2.30
C LEU A 61 -5.03 0.79 -2.99
N TYR A 62 -4.88 -0.52 -3.18
CA TYR A 62 -5.92 -1.45 -3.63
C TYR A 62 -6.00 -2.66 -2.70
N TYR A 63 -7.22 -3.21 -2.58
CA TYR A 63 -7.41 -4.52 -1.96
C TYR A 63 -7.87 -5.51 -3.02
N PHE A 64 -7.08 -6.56 -3.19
CA PHE A 64 -7.36 -7.67 -4.09
C PHE A 64 -7.96 -8.82 -3.32
N ASN A 65 -9.09 -9.34 -3.79
CA ASN A 65 -9.76 -10.48 -3.18
C ASN A 65 -8.83 -11.71 -3.16
N PRO A 66 -8.59 -12.33 -1.99
CA PRO A 66 -7.64 -13.43 -1.88
C PRO A 66 -8.05 -14.70 -2.65
N LYS A 67 -9.34 -14.87 -2.94
CA LYS A 67 -9.85 -16.03 -3.71
C LYS A 67 -9.79 -15.78 -5.21
N THR A 68 -10.20 -14.60 -5.68
CA THR A 68 -10.35 -14.30 -7.11
C THR A 68 -9.19 -13.52 -7.70
N GLY A 69 -8.42 -12.78 -6.90
CA GLY A 69 -7.38 -11.83 -7.35
C GLY A 69 -7.96 -10.51 -7.90
N ALA A 70 -9.28 -10.38 -8.03
CA ALA A 70 -9.88 -9.14 -8.51
C ALA A 70 -9.90 -8.05 -7.42
N VAL A 71 -9.85 -6.79 -7.82
CA VAL A 71 -10.03 -5.65 -6.92
C VAL A 71 -11.41 -5.70 -6.27
N ASP A 72 -11.46 -5.72 -4.95
CA ASP A 72 -12.67 -5.51 -4.17
C ASP A 72 -12.84 -3.99 -3.94
N LYS A 73 -13.79 -3.39 -4.64
CA LYS A 73 -14.01 -1.94 -4.60
C LYS A 73 -14.45 -1.45 -3.21
N LYS A 74 -15.29 -2.21 -2.49
CA LYS A 74 -15.79 -1.83 -1.16
C LYS A 74 -14.64 -1.81 -0.14
N LYS A 75 -13.85 -2.87 -0.07
CA LYS A 75 -12.68 -2.94 0.80
C LYS A 75 -11.58 -1.96 0.39
N THR A 76 -11.36 -1.76 -0.90
CA THR A 76 -10.43 -0.74 -1.39
C THR A 76 -10.81 0.65 -0.88
N SER A 77 -12.09 1.04 -1.03
CA SER A 77 -12.58 2.34 -0.53
C SER A 77 -12.43 2.46 0.98
N LEU A 78 -12.81 1.42 1.74
CA LEU A 78 -12.67 1.39 3.19
C LEU A 78 -11.22 1.55 3.64
N TYR A 79 -10.30 0.79 3.04
CA TYR A 79 -8.89 0.81 3.45
C TYR A 79 -8.18 2.09 3.01
N ARG A 80 -8.54 2.65 1.86
CA ARG A 80 -8.10 4.00 1.47
C ARG A 80 -8.52 5.05 2.49
N LYS A 81 -9.74 4.98 3.04
CA LYS A 81 -10.19 5.88 4.11
C LYS A 81 -9.31 5.77 5.36
N TYR A 82 -8.87 4.56 5.74
CA TYR A 82 -7.98 4.37 6.88
C TYR A 82 -6.53 4.75 6.60
N ALA A 83 -6.10 4.66 5.34
CA ALA A 83 -4.76 5.01 4.88
C ALA A 83 -4.66 6.44 4.33
N ALA A 84 -5.72 7.23 4.38
CA ALA A 84 -5.69 8.60 3.91
C ALA A 84 -4.70 9.43 4.71
N THR A 85 -3.90 10.23 4.01
CA THR A 85 -3.01 11.20 4.64
C THR A 85 -3.82 12.20 5.44
N SER A 86 -3.30 12.58 6.61
CA SER A 86 -3.94 13.61 7.42
C SER A 86 -3.75 14.98 6.79
N THR A 87 -4.82 15.78 6.75
CA THR A 87 -4.64 17.23 6.80
C THR A 87 -4.47 17.63 8.28
N LEU A 88 -3.84 18.75 8.55
CA LEU A 88 -3.61 19.27 9.93
C LEU A 88 -4.87 19.26 10.81
N ALA A 89 -6.06 19.30 10.19
CA ALA A 89 -7.36 19.34 10.91
C ALA A 89 -8.03 17.95 11.09
N LYS A 90 -7.68 16.92 10.31
CA LYS A 90 -8.36 15.60 10.35
C LYS A 90 -7.34 14.47 10.22
N GLN A 91 -6.55 14.27 11.26
CA GLN A 91 -5.52 13.25 11.27
C GLN A 91 -6.09 11.86 11.47
N ASN A 92 -5.93 10.96 10.50
CA ASN A 92 -6.32 9.57 10.65
C ASN A 92 -5.40 8.82 11.59
N ASN A 93 -5.97 8.31 12.69
CA ASN A 93 -5.25 7.41 13.57
C ASN A 93 -4.85 6.13 12.83
N ALA A 94 -3.58 5.76 12.96
CA ALA A 94 -3.00 4.63 12.22
C ALA A 94 -3.47 3.25 12.73
N SER A 95 -4.10 3.15 13.89
CA SER A 95 -4.44 1.85 14.51
C SER A 95 -5.33 0.98 13.63
N LYS A 96 -6.30 1.57 12.91
CA LYS A 96 -7.21 0.83 12.03
C LYS A 96 -6.48 0.21 10.84
N ILE A 97 -5.63 0.99 10.15
CA ILE A 97 -4.88 0.44 9.00
C ILE A 97 -3.80 -0.54 9.47
N LYS A 98 -3.13 -0.30 10.59
CA LYS A 98 -2.19 -1.25 11.21
C LYS A 98 -2.86 -2.58 11.53
N LYS A 99 -4.08 -2.57 12.08
CA LYS A 99 -4.86 -3.79 12.34
C LYS A 99 -5.16 -4.58 11.07
N VAL A 100 -5.47 -3.90 9.97
CA VAL A 100 -5.74 -4.55 8.66
C VAL A 100 -4.46 -5.12 8.05
N LEU A 101 -3.33 -4.40 8.14
CA LEU A 101 -2.03 -4.85 7.63
C LEU A 101 -1.44 -6.00 8.45
N GLY A 102 -1.83 -6.13 9.71
CA GLY A 102 -1.37 -7.21 10.59
C GLY A 102 0.03 -6.98 11.15
N LYS A 103 0.82 -8.05 11.28
CA LYS A 103 2.17 -7.99 11.87
C LYS A 103 3.16 -7.37 10.87
N TYR A 104 3.87 -6.34 11.30
CA TYR A 104 4.96 -5.75 10.51
C TYR A 104 6.25 -6.58 10.65
N LYS A 105 7.13 -6.49 9.65
CA LYS A 105 8.45 -7.13 9.64
C LYS A 105 9.52 -6.27 10.31
N LYS A 106 9.41 -4.95 10.15
CA LYS A 106 10.37 -3.98 10.69
C LYS A 106 9.65 -2.70 11.10
N CYS A 107 10.11 -2.09 12.19
CA CYS A 107 9.71 -0.75 12.61
C CYS A 107 10.97 0.10 12.73
N THR A 108 10.96 1.27 12.10
CA THR A 108 12.06 2.25 12.19
C THR A 108 11.50 3.57 12.69
N ILE A 109 12.17 4.18 13.65
CA ILE A 109 11.80 5.48 14.21
C ILE A 109 12.93 6.46 13.90
N SER A 110 12.60 7.65 13.37
CA SER A 110 13.56 8.68 13.06
C SER A 110 14.32 9.17 14.32
N LYS A 111 15.60 9.52 14.16
CA LYS A 111 16.37 10.16 15.21
C LYS A 111 15.94 11.62 15.43
N GLY A 112 15.69 12.34 14.34
CA GLY A 112 15.20 13.72 14.34
C GLY A 112 13.70 13.84 14.59
N ASN A 113 13.20 15.06 14.75
CA ASN A 113 11.78 15.33 14.79
C ASN A 113 11.19 15.27 13.38
N THR A 114 9.89 15.01 13.29
CA THR A 114 9.16 15.05 12.03
C THR A 114 9.09 16.48 11.49
N CYS A 115 9.02 16.60 10.14
CA CYS A 115 8.66 17.88 9.50
C CYS A 115 7.14 18.13 9.53
N MET A 116 6.36 17.15 10.01
CA MET A 116 4.90 17.23 10.16
C MET A 116 4.54 17.59 11.61
N LEU A 117 3.29 17.96 11.85
CA LEU A 117 2.82 18.34 13.19
C LEU A 117 3.66 19.44 13.86
N ASP A 118 4.11 20.43 13.09
CA ASP A 118 4.94 21.55 13.56
C ASP A 118 6.21 21.08 14.30
N GLY A 119 6.80 19.96 13.85
CA GLY A 119 7.98 19.36 14.47
C GLY A 119 7.70 18.55 15.74
N ASN A 120 6.41 18.42 16.14
CA ASN A 120 6.04 17.76 17.40
C ASN A 120 5.82 16.25 17.24
N GLY A 121 6.89 15.51 16.97
CA GLY A 121 6.79 14.06 16.85
C GLY A 121 8.00 13.40 16.21
N LYS A 122 7.87 12.11 15.99
CA LYS A 122 8.84 11.27 15.30
C LYS A 122 8.19 10.61 14.09
N ASP A 123 8.93 10.55 12.98
CA ASP A 123 8.53 9.73 11.85
C ASP A 123 8.77 8.26 12.16
N VAL A 124 7.75 7.45 11.96
CA VAL A 124 7.81 5.99 12.19
C VAL A 124 7.41 5.28 10.90
N THR A 125 8.26 4.36 10.45
CA THR A 125 8.00 3.52 9.29
C THR A 125 7.79 2.08 9.71
N TYR A 126 6.61 1.53 9.43
CA TYR A 126 6.30 0.12 9.55
C TYR A 126 6.43 -0.56 8.20
N THR A 127 7.33 -1.52 8.09
CA THR A 127 7.55 -2.30 6.88
C THR A 127 6.78 -3.61 6.96
N TYR A 128 5.87 -3.83 6.02
CA TYR A 128 5.11 -5.07 5.82
C TYR A 128 5.66 -5.85 4.61
N ASP A 129 4.98 -6.91 4.18
CA ASP A 129 5.46 -7.73 3.04
C ASP A 129 5.59 -6.93 1.74
N TYR A 130 4.62 -6.08 1.42
CA TYR A 130 4.53 -5.40 0.13
C TYR A 130 4.38 -3.89 0.24
N VAL A 131 4.11 -3.37 1.43
CA VAL A 131 3.86 -1.96 1.66
C VAL A 131 4.64 -1.44 2.84
N GLN A 132 4.91 -0.14 2.84
CA GLN A 132 5.38 0.62 3.99
C GLN A 132 4.27 1.57 4.43
N LEU A 133 3.96 1.55 5.71
CA LEU A 133 3.08 2.51 6.36
C LEU A 133 3.95 3.51 7.11
N ASN A 134 3.92 4.76 6.67
CA ASN A 134 4.60 5.86 7.32
C ASN A 134 3.59 6.60 8.20
N VAL A 135 3.96 6.82 9.44
CA VAL A 135 3.12 7.49 10.44
C VAL A 135 3.95 8.51 11.22
N VAL A 136 3.30 9.46 11.81
CA VAL A 136 3.90 10.35 12.80
C VAL A 136 3.40 9.97 14.19
N ARG A 137 4.34 9.76 15.11
CA ARG A 137 4.07 9.57 16.53
C ARG A 137 4.26 10.89 17.25
N PRO A 138 3.20 11.51 17.79
CA PRO A 138 3.30 12.76 18.52
C PRO A 138 4.21 12.64 19.74
N THR A 139 4.93 13.71 20.08
CA THR A 139 5.84 13.78 21.23
C THR A 139 5.09 13.41 22.53
N GLY A 140 5.72 12.58 23.36
CA GLY A 140 5.14 12.12 24.62
C GLY A 140 3.98 11.13 24.50
N LYS A 141 3.64 10.66 23.27
CA LYS A 141 2.56 9.71 23.03
C LYS A 141 3.09 8.35 22.57
N GLY A 142 2.31 7.31 22.84
CA GLY A 142 2.60 5.94 22.40
C GLY A 142 2.13 5.67 20.96
N SER A 143 2.35 4.44 20.50
CA SER A 143 1.98 3.99 19.15
C SER A 143 0.47 3.98 18.86
N SER A 144 -0.37 4.06 19.88
CA SER A 144 -1.83 4.17 19.74
C SER A 144 -2.29 5.56 19.25
N ALA A 145 -1.45 6.60 19.45
CA ALA A 145 -1.72 7.97 19.02
C ALA A 145 -1.11 8.31 17.65
N GLU A 146 -0.47 7.37 16.98
CA GLU A 146 0.14 7.59 15.67
C GLU A 146 -0.90 7.96 14.61
N VAL A 147 -0.53 8.91 13.76
CA VAL A 147 -1.35 9.37 12.63
C VAL A 147 -0.71 8.98 11.31
N VAL A 148 -1.55 8.64 10.33
CA VAL A 148 -1.08 8.22 9.01
C VAL A 148 -0.47 9.39 8.28
N ALA A 149 0.77 9.24 7.83
CA ALA A 149 1.44 10.14 6.91
C ALA A 149 1.32 9.67 5.46
N SER A 150 1.62 8.41 5.20
CA SER A 150 1.46 7.81 3.86
C SER A 150 1.46 6.29 3.91
N ILE A 151 0.98 5.67 2.85
CA ILE A 151 1.22 4.25 2.56
C ILE A 151 1.85 4.14 1.17
N THR A 152 2.96 3.44 1.08
CA THR A 152 3.77 3.36 -0.14
C THR A 152 4.13 1.92 -0.48
N VAL A 153 4.61 1.71 -1.70
CA VAL A 153 5.23 0.44 -2.10
C VAL A 153 6.49 0.22 -1.27
N ARG A 154 6.69 -0.99 -0.81
CA ARG A 154 7.95 -1.37 -0.18
C ARG A 154 9.06 -1.30 -1.24
N ARG A 155 10.15 -0.67 -0.91
CA ARG A 155 11.38 -0.63 -1.72
C ARG A 155 12.39 -1.64 -1.21
#